data_d26b4c6d79bca0926613bb09fb109673
#
_entry.id   d26b4c6d79bca0926613bb09fb109673
#
_cell.length_a   1.000
_cell.length_b   1.000
_cell.length_c   1.000
_cell.angle_alpha   90.00
_cell.angle_beta   90.00
_cell.angle_gamma   90.00
#
_symmetry.space_group_name_H-M   'P 1'
#
loop_
_entity.id
_entity.type
_entity.pdbx_description
1 polymer ?
#
loop_
_entity_poly.entity_id
_entity_poly.type
_entity_poly.pdbx_seq_one_letter_code
_entity_poly.pdbx_strand_id
1 'polypeptide(L)'
;AYNYFHFMKILVLGSTGMLGTYLVRYLTDISSRLDNSENLELFSASRNGNDFYCDFSVTETMKSILNDINPNVVVNCVAITSLEYCERNPEECLKINGYAPGYLAEICKEKNSRLIQVSTDHFYEDDGPKAHKENDKTFFLNEYAKSKLIAESEITKRGRNFLILRTSIIGLTKEQRSYLDWILENINHSREVGLYFNAYTSLIHCKQLSRIILELAQNKHLSGLYNISNKNVFSKGDLYLAIAKRFGVEPIYKKEDLDSRLLKRSISCGLSPSKIESKSDLS
;
A
#
# COMPACT_ATOMS: atom_id res chain seq x y z
N ALA A 1 -2.22 25.46 -4.06
CA ALA A 1 -2.11 26.26 -2.85
C ALA A 1 -1.43 25.42 -1.79
N TYR A 2 -0.21 25.77 -1.34
CA TYR A 2 0.44 25.13 -0.22
C TYR A 2 -0.35 25.47 1.04
N ASN A 3 -1.07 24.50 1.60
CA ASN A 3 -1.66 24.64 2.91
C ASN A 3 -0.52 24.72 3.94
N TYR A 4 -0.55 25.72 4.81
CA TYR A 4 0.42 25.91 5.90
C TYR A 4 0.64 24.62 6.67
N PHE A 5 1.86 24.11 6.67
CA PHE A 5 2.27 23.00 7.53
C PHE A 5 2.31 23.49 8.98
N HIS A 6 1.30 23.18 9.76
CA HIS A 6 1.50 23.18 11.19
C HIS A 6 2.49 22.07 11.53
N PHE A 7 3.31 22.26 12.56
CA PHE A 7 4.23 21.26 13.08
C PHE A 7 3.62 19.87 13.08
N MET A 8 4.21 18.92 12.34
CA MET A 8 3.67 17.58 12.17
C MET A 8 4.77 16.53 12.25
N LYS A 9 4.63 15.59 13.19
CA LYS A 9 5.46 14.39 13.30
C LYS A 9 4.80 13.23 12.57
N ILE A 10 5.50 12.66 11.58
CA ILE A 10 5.07 11.46 10.85
C ILE A 10 5.99 10.30 11.18
N LEU A 11 5.41 9.18 11.62
CA LEU A 11 6.11 7.91 11.78
C LEU A 11 5.73 6.97 10.61
N VAL A 12 6.72 6.48 9.86
CA VAL A 12 6.55 5.48 8.81
C VAL A 12 7.02 4.12 9.31
N LEU A 13 6.08 3.19 9.51
CA LEU A 13 6.35 1.79 9.83
C LEU A 13 6.51 0.97 8.54
N GLY A 14 7.49 0.08 8.48
CA GLY A 14 7.84 -0.67 7.27
C GLY A 14 8.61 0.16 6.24
N SER A 15 9.42 1.08 6.72
CA SER A 15 10.19 2.07 5.95
C SER A 15 11.19 1.48 4.94
N THR A 16 11.60 0.21 5.10
CA THR A 16 12.51 -0.49 4.16
C THR A 16 11.78 -1.26 3.05
N GLY A 17 10.45 -1.40 3.14
CA GLY A 17 9.64 -1.99 2.07
C GLY A 17 9.51 -1.06 0.85
N MET A 18 8.94 -1.57 -0.26
CA MET A 18 8.80 -0.80 -1.49
C MET A 18 8.14 0.56 -1.25
N LEU A 19 6.89 0.59 -0.79
CA LEU A 19 6.19 1.85 -0.53
C LEU A 19 6.87 2.70 0.55
N GLY A 20 7.31 2.06 1.66
CA GLY A 20 7.97 2.76 2.76
C GLY A 20 9.21 3.53 2.31
N THR A 21 10.03 2.93 1.44
CA THR A 21 11.22 3.58 0.89
C THR A 21 10.86 4.81 0.04
N TYR A 22 9.83 4.71 -0.82
CA TYR A 22 9.36 5.86 -1.61
C TYR A 22 8.79 6.96 -0.72
N LEU A 23 8.01 6.58 0.29
CA LEU A 23 7.36 7.52 1.20
C LEU A 23 8.40 8.26 2.05
N VAL A 24 9.35 7.56 2.66
CA VAL A 24 10.43 8.17 3.45
C VAL A 24 11.22 9.14 2.58
N ARG A 25 11.65 8.73 1.39
CA ARG A 25 12.38 9.60 0.45
C ARG A 25 11.58 10.85 0.08
N TYR A 26 10.29 10.69 -0.23
CA TYR A 26 9.41 11.79 -0.59
C TYR A 26 9.23 12.78 0.57
N LEU A 27 8.96 12.29 1.78
CA LEU A 27 8.77 13.13 2.97
C LEU A 27 10.06 13.84 3.38
N THR A 28 11.23 13.20 3.24
CA THR A 28 12.54 13.83 3.48
C THR A 28 12.78 14.98 2.49
N ASP A 29 12.47 14.77 1.20
CA ASP A 29 12.61 15.81 0.18
C ASP A 29 11.66 17.01 0.45
N ILE A 30 10.43 16.75 0.87
CA ILE A 30 9.51 17.81 1.28
C ILE A 30 10.02 18.54 2.52
N SER A 31 10.39 17.81 3.58
CA SER A 31 10.89 18.40 4.84
C SER A 31 12.11 19.32 4.62
N SER A 32 13.02 18.93 3.71
CA SER A 32 14.21 19.74 3.40
C SER A 32 13.91 21.04 2.64
N ARG A 33 12.71 21.23 2.11
CA ARG A 33 12.28 22.42 1.35
C ARG A 33 11.37 23.35 2.16
N LEU A 34 10.96 22.92 3.37
CA LEU A 34 10.10 23.73 4.23
C LEU A 34 10.93 24.79 4.95
N ASP A 35 10.36 25.98 5.11
CA ASP A 35 10.93 27.07 5.90
C ASP A 35 10.77 26.82 7.41
N ASN A 36 11.51 27.55 8.24
CA ASN A 36 11.52 27.40 9.71
C ASN A 36 10.13 27.56 10.41
N SER A 37 9.13 28.10 9.70
CA SER A 37 7.74 28.26 10.17
C SER A 37 6.86 27.04 9.89
N GLU A 38 7.32 26.14 9.02
CA GLU A 38 6.62 24.91 8.61
C GLU A 38 7.51 23.72 8.95
N ASN A 39 7.12 22.91 9.92
CA ASN A 39 8.00 21.85 10.42
C ASN A 39 7.36 20.47 10.20
N LEU A 40 8.01 19.65 9.38
CA LEU A 40 7.70 18.24 9.19
C LEU A 40 8.84 17.39 9.76
N GLU A 41 8.60 16.75 10.90
CA GLU A 41 9.53 15.78 11.46
C GLU A 41 9.18 14.38 11.00
N LEU A 42 10.12 13.71 10.34
CA LEU A 42 9.97 12.37 9.84
C LEU A 42 10.73 11.38 10.73
N PHE A 43 10.04 10.31 11.10
CA PHE A 43 10.60 9.15 11.79
C PHE A 43 10.31 7.88 11.00
N SER A 44 11.26 6.96 10.97
CA SER A 44 11.16 5.71 10.23
C SER A 44 11.48 4.51 11.10
N ALA A 45 10.72 3.42 10.92
CA ALA A 45 10.91 2.21 11.69
C ALA A 45 10.75 0.94 10.84
N SER A 46 11.63 -0.03 11.07
CA SER A 46 11.58 -1.35 10.45
C SER A 46 12.38 -2.39 11.23
N ARG A 47 12.32 -3.66 10.83
CA ARG A 47 13.15 -4.73 11.41
C ARG A 47 14.64 -4.64 11.01
N ASN A 48 14.96 -3.97 9.92
CA ASN A 48 16.31 -3.94 9.35
C ASN A 48 17.06 -2.61 9.59
N GLY A 49 16.63 -1.85 10.57
CA GLY A 49 17.22 -0.55 10.87
C GLY A 49 16.50 0.59 10.14
N ASN A 50 16.80 1.73 10.56
CA ASN A 50 16.52 3.11 10.24
C ASN A 50 16.57 3.86 11.58
N ASP A 51 15.67 4.83 11.85
CA ASP A 51 15.71 5.56 13.13
C ASP A 51 15.34 4.64 14.30
N PHE A 52 14.40 3.70 14.09
CA PHE A 52 13.92 2.78 15.13
C PHE A 52 13.83 1.34 14.63
N TYR A 53 14.16 0.40 15.53
CA TYR A 53 13.83 -1.01 15.33
C TYR A 53 12.37 -1.26 15.69
N CYS A 54 11.61 -1.89 14.78
CA CYS A 54 10.24 -2.28 15.01
C CYS A 54 9.98 -3.71 14.51
N ASP A 55 9.73 -4.63 15.43
CA ASP A 55 9.15 -5.92 15.12
C ASP A 55 7.62 -5.83 15.26
N PHE A 56 6.92 -5.85 14.14
CA PHE A 56 5.47 -5.70 14.10
C PHE A 56 4.70 -6.89 14.68
N SER A 57 5.39 -8.00 14.94
CA SER A 57 4.84 -9.15 15.66
C SER A 57 4.82 -8.96 17.19
N VAL A 58 5.49 -7.91 17.70
CA VAL A 58 5.65 -7.59 19.13
C VAL A 58 5.03 -6.24 19.42
N THR A 59 3.87 -6.23 20.07
CA THR A 59 3.08 -5.02 20.34
C THR A 59 3.86 -3.98 21.15
N GLU A 60 4.71 -4.43 22.08
CA GLU A 60 5.54 -3.59 22.94
C GLU A 60 6.51 -2.71 22.14
N THR A 61 7.06 -3.21 21.03
CA THR A 61 7.96 -2.41 20.18
C THR A 61 7.22 -1.24 19.55
N MET A 62 5.99 -1.46 19.05
CA MET A 62 5.14 -0.38 18.53
C MET A 62 4.81 0.65 19.63
N LYS A 63 4.41 0.17 20.81
CA LYS A 63 4.03 1.02 21.93
C LYS A 63 5.21 1.87 22.40
N SER A 64 6.41 1.30 22.53
CA SER A 64 7.62 2.04 22.90
C SER A 64 7.91 3.16 21.90
N ILE A 65 7.97 2.86 20.61
CA ILE A 65 8.25 3.85 19.57
C ILE A 65 7.23 5.00 19.57
N LEU A 66 5.93 4.67 19.66
CA LEU A 66 4.90 5.71 19.71
C LEU A 66 4.96 6.55 21.00
N ASN A 67 5.43 5.96 22.12
CA ASN A 67 5.65 6.72 23.37
C ASN A 67 6.82 7.70 23.22
N ASP A 68 7.93 7.26 22.62
CA ASP A 68 9.14 8.06 22.48
C ASP A 68 8.96 9.23 21.51
N ILE A 69 8.27 8.99 20.38
CA ILE A 69 8.09 9.98 19.32
C ILE A 69 6.87 10.87 19.57
N ASN A 70 5.78 10.29 20.07
CA ASN A 70 4.44 10.91 20.15
C ASN A 70 4.01 11.52 18.79
N PRO A 71 3.88 10.69 17.71
CA PRO A 71 3.64 11.16 16.36
C PRO A 71 2.21 11.70 16.19
N ASN A 72 2.04 12.70 15.32
CA ASN A 72 0.71 13.16 14.90
C ASN A 72 0.06 12.16 13.93
N VAL A 73 0.88 11.55 13.07
CA VAL A 73 0.44 10.60 12.03
C VAL A 73 1.35 9.38 12.03
N VAL A 74 0.75 8.19 11.98
CA VAL A 74 1.45 6.92 11.79
C VAL A 74 1.00 6.34 10.46
N VAL A 75 1.95 6.08 9.56
CA VAL A 75 1.69 5.40 8.29
C VAL A 75 2.20 3.97 8.37
N ASN A 76 1.30 3.00 8.31
CA ASN A 76 1.66 1.59 8.36
C ASN A 76 1.75 0.98 6.95
N CYS A 77 3.00 0.73 6.52
CA CYS A 77 3.35 0.03 5.29
C CYS A 77 3.80 -1.42 5.54
N VAL A 78 3.75 -1.91 6.80
CA VAL A 78 4.18 -3.28 7.14
C VAL A 78 3.17 -4.28 6.62
N ALA A 79 3.64 -5.28 5.88
CA ALA A 79 2.88 -6.48 5.55
C ALA A 79 3.81 -7.62 5.08
N ILE A 80 3.43 -8.86 5.36
CA ILE A 80 3.88 -10.03 4.63
C ILE A 80 3.05 -10.08 3.35
N THR A 81 3.67 -9.88 2.18
CA THR A 81 2.98 -9.75 0.89
C THR A 81 3.09 -10.98 -0.01
N SER A 82 3.93 -11.96 0.34
CA SER A 82 4.02 -13.23 -0.38
C SER A 82 2.81 -14.10 -0.07
N LEU A 83 1.98 -14.35 -1.10
CA LEU A 83 0.81 -15.21 -0.97
C LEU A 83 1.22 -16.62 -0.56
N GLU A 84 2.27 -17.16 -1.19
CA GLU A 84 2.80 -18.49 -0.91
C GLU A 84 3.30 -18.63 0.54
N TYR A 85 3.92 -17.56 1.05
CA TYR A 85 4.38 -17.53 2.45
C TYR A 85 3.18 -17.52 3.40
N CYS A 86 2.16 -16.69 3.12
CA CYS A 86 0.97 -16.61 3.95
C CYS A 86 0.19 -17.94 3.99
N GLU A 87 0.09 -18.65 2.87
CA GLU A 87 -0.53 -19.99 2.84
C GLU A 87 0.24 -21.02 3.68
N ARG A 88 1.57 -20.93 3.69
CA ARG A 88 2.42 -21.84 4.48
C ARG A 88 2.50 -21.48 5.97
N ASN A 89 2.30 -20.18 6.28
CA ASN A 89 2.45 -19.63 7.63
C ASN A 89 1.24 -18.75 8.01
N PRO A 90 0.01 -19.32 8.02
CA PRO A 90 -1.22 -18.53 8.18
C PRO A 90 -1.30 -17.84 9.55
N GLU A 91 -0.80 -18.45 10.62
CA GLU A 91 -0.81 -17.87 11.97
C GLU A 91 0.09 -16.61 12.05
N GLU A 92 1.30 -16.68 11.49
CA GLU A 92 2.20 -15.52 11.44
C GLU A 92 1.63 -14.41 10.54
N CYS A 93 1.06 -14.79 9.39
CA CYS A 93 0.39 -13.84 8.50
C CYS A 93 -0.78 -13.14 9.21
N LEU A 94 -1.62 -13.86 9.92
CA LEU A 94 -2.72 -13.30 10.72
C LEU A 94 -2.20 -12.40 11.84
N LYS A 95 -1.15 -12.80 12.54
CA LYS A 95 -0.55 -12.01 13.62
C LYS A 95 -0.05 -10.66 13.10
N ILE A 96 0.77 -10.67 12.02
CA ILE A 96 1.43 -9.46 11.51
C ILE A 96 0.49 -8.63 10.63
N ASN A 97 -0.20 -9.24 9.67
CA ASN A 97 -1.05 -8.50 8.74
C ASN A 97 -2.44 -8.20 9.30
N GLY A 98 -2.97 -9.08 10.18
CA GLY A 98 -4.35 -9.02 10.65
C GLY A 98 -4.50 -8.29 11.98
N TYR A 99 -3.93 -8.84 13.06
CA TYR A 99 -4.18 -8.35 14.42
C TYR A 99 -3.28 -7.18 14.81
N ALA A 100 -2.01 -7.19 14.43
CA ALA A 100 -1.07 -6.12 14.79
C ALA A 100 -1.52 -4.72 14.32
N PRO A 101 -2.12 -4.52 13.11
CA PRO A 101 -2.72 -3.25 12.74
C PRO A 101 -3.85 -2.78 13.66
N GLY A 102 -4.64 -3.72 14.20
CA GLY A 102 -5.68 -3.41 15.18
C GLY A 102 -5.10 -2.90 16.51
N TYR A 103 -4.05 -3.55 17.02
CA TYR A 103 -3.32 -3.06 18.21
C TYR A 103 -2.67 -1.70 17.96
N LEU A 104 -2.08 -1.50 16.77
CA LEU A 104 -1.55 -0.20 16.39
C LEU A 104 -2.63 0.88 16.39
N ALA A 105 -3.83 0.59 15.88
CA ALA A 105 -4.95 1.53 15.89
C ALA A 105 -5.39 1.89 17.31
N GLU A 106 -5.35 0.96 18.25
CA GLU A 106 -5.63 1.18 19.67
C GLU A 106 -4.57 2.11 20.30
N ILE A 107 -3.27 1.84 20.08
CA ILE A 107 -2.18 2.70 20.55
C ILE A 107 -2.29 4.10 19.95
N CYS A 108 -2.57 4.22 18.65
CA CYS A 108 -2.79 5.51 17.99
C CYS A 108 -3.98 6.28 18.62
N LYS A 109 -5.06 5.59 18.97
CA LYS A 109 -6.21 6.18 19.67
C LYS A 109 -5.82 6.73 21.05
N GLU A 110 -5.07 5.97 21.84
CA GLU A 110 -4.57 6.39 23.16
C GLU A 110 -3.68 7.62 23.04
N LYS A 111 -2.85 7.72 21.99
CA LYS A 111 -1.94 8.82 21.71
C LYS A 111 -2.58 10.00 20.98
N ASN A 112 -3.85 9.90 20.61
CA ASN A 112 -4.53 10.87 19.73
C ASN A 112 -3.81 11.06 18.38
N SER A 113 -3.11 10.03 17.92
CA SER A 113 -2.44 9.96 16.60
C SER A 113 -3.42 9.52 15.52
N ARG A 114 -3.19 9.97 14.29
CA ARG A 114 -3.90 9.49 13.10
C ARG A 114 -3.21 8.26 12.55
N LEU A 115 -3.93 7.18 12.32
CA LEU A 115 -3.42 6.00 11.62
C LEU A 115 -3.78 6.06 10.13
N ILE A 116 -2.80 5.87 9.24
CA ILE A 116 -2.99 5.60 7.82
C ILE A 116 -2.50 4.18 7.55
N GLN A 117 -3.43 3.26 7.30
CA GLN A 117 -3.15 1.85 7.04
C GLN A 117 -3.19 1.55 5.56
N VAL A 118 -2.11 1.02 5.02
CA VAL A 118 -2.10 0.49 3.65
C VAL A 118 -2.73 -0.89 3.62
N SER A 119 -3.78 -1.05 2.82
CA SER A 119 -4.50 -2.30 2.57
C SER A 119 -4.25 -2.77 1.12
N THR A 120 -5.10 -3.61 0.57
CA THR A 120 -4.89 -4.29 -0.72
C THR A 120 -6.15 -4.28 -1.58
N ASP A 121 -5.99 -4.61 -2.85
CA ASP A 121 -7.05 -4.85 -3.84
C ASP A 121 -7.45 -6.33 -3.99
N HIS A 122 -6.78 -7.26 -3.29
CA HIS A 122 -6.92 -8.71 -3.43
C HIS A 122 -8.16 -9.31 -2.77
N PHE A 123 -9.32 -8.66 -2.87
CA PHE A 123 -10.54 -9.06 -2.13
C PHE A 123 -11.70 -9.49 -3.02
N TYR A 124 -11.58 -9.43 -4.34
CA TYR A 124 -12.72 -9.56 -5.24
C TYR A 124 -12.66 -10.85 -6.04
N GLU A 125 -13.85 -11.41 -6.32
CA GLU A 125 -13.99 -12.55 -7.23
C GLU A 125 -13.69 -12.15 -8.67
N ASP A 126 -13.58 -13.15 -9.54
CA ASP A 126 -13.35 -12.95 -10.95
C ASP A 126 -14.63 -12.42 -11.63
N ASP A 127 -14.70 -11.11 -11.82
CA ASP A 127 -15.75 -10.41 -12.55
C ASP A 127 -15.18 -9.47 -13.63
N GLY A 128 -13.99 -9.78 -14.13
CA GLY A 128 -13.34 -9.11 -15.26
C GLY A 128 -12.76 -7.72 -14.92
N PRO A 129 -12.78 -6.78 -15.87
CA PRO A 129 -12.15 -5.47 -15.72
C PRO A 129 -12.97 -4.48 -14.91
N LYS A 130 -13.71 -4.94 -13.91
CA LYS A 130 -14.54 -4.09 -13.06
C LYS A 130 -13.71 -3.23 -12.13
N ALA A 131 -14.12 -1.97 -11.96
CA ALA A 131 -13.59 -1.07 -10.93
C ALA A 131 -14.44 -1.16 -9.66
N HIS A 132 -13.97 -1.90 -8.67
CA HIS A 132 -14.68 -2.14 -7.40
C HIS A 132 -14.71 -0.91 -6.51
N LYS A 133 -15.85 -0.68 -5.88
CA LYS A 133 -16.04 0.36 -4.87
C LYS A 133 -15.77 -0.18 -3.47
N GLU A 134 -15.62 0.71 -2.48
CA GLU A 134 -15.31 0.35 -1.09
C GLU A 134 -16.37 -0.54 -0.42
N ASN A 135 -17.63 -0.42 -0.86
CA ASN A 135 -18.77 -1.19 -0.35
C ASN A 135 -19.11 -2.46 -1.17
N ASP A 136 -18.35 -2.74 -2.23
CA ASP A 136 -18.53 -3.99 -2.97
C ASP A 136 -18.14 -5.18 -2.07
N LYS A 137 -18.80 -6.32 -2.31
CA LYS A 137 -18.58 -7.52 -1.52
C LYS A 137 -17.15 -8.02 -1.63
N THR A 138 -16.55 -8.33 -0.51
CA THR A 138 -15.18 -8.84 -0.39
C THR A 138 -15.16 -10.31 0.02
N PHE A 139 -14.10 -11.03 -0.33
CA PHE A 139 -13.97 -12.47 -0.13
C PHE A 139 -12.62 -12.83 0.47
N PHE A 140 -12.57 -13.93 1.19
CA PHE A 140 -11.36 -14.56 1.73
C PHE A 140 -10.74 -15.52 0.71
N LEU A 141 -10.15 -15.00 -0.35
CA LEU A 141 -9.63 -15.81 -1.45
C LEU A 141 -8.39 -16.63 -1.08
N ASN A 142 -7.61 -16.12 -0.14
CA ASN A 142 -6.38 -16.72 0.35
C ASN A 142 -6.07 -16.17 1.75
N GLU A 143 -5.06 -16.74 2.44
CA GLU A 143 -4.69 -16.31 3.80
C GLU A 143 -4.18 -14.89 3.85
N TYR A 144 -3.52 -14.38 2.79
CA TYR A 144 -3.14 -12.98 2.69
C TYR A 144 -4.38 -12.05 2.67
N ALA A 145 -5.32 -12.29 1.75
CA ALA A 145 -6.55 -11.50 1.64
C ALA A 145 -7.36 -11.55 2.95
N LYS A 146 -7.49 -12.73 3.56
CA LYS A 146 -8.14 -12.92 4.85
C LYS A 146 -7.47 -12.07 5.94
N SER A 147 -6.15 -12.10 6.04
CA SER A 147 -5.41 -11.33 7.04
C SER A 147 -5.61 -9.82 6.86
N LYS A 148 -5.63 -9.32 5.62
CA LYS A 148 -5.85 -7.90 5.33
C LYS A 148 -7.29 -7.46 5.64
N LEU A 149 -8.31 -8.29 5.38
CA LEU A 149 -9.70 -8.00 5.77
C LEU A 149 -9.89 -8.01 7.29
N ILE A 150 -9.21 -8.90 8.01
CA ILE A 150 -9.19 -8.90 9.47
C ILE A 150 -8.58 -7.59 9.98
N ALA A 151 -7.46 -7.12 9.38
CA ALA A 151 -6.87 -5.83 9.74
C ALA A 151 -7.86 -4.67 9.59
N GLU A 152 -8.57 -4.59 8.46
CA GLU A 152 -9.58 -3.54 8.25
C GLU A 152 -10.68 -3.58 9.33
N SER A 153 -11.14 -4.78 9.68
CA SER A 153 -12.12 -4.98 10.76
C SER A 153 -11.57 -4.57 12.14
N GLU A 154 -10.36 -5.04 12.49
CA GLU A 154 -9.74 -4.75 13.79
C GLU A 154 -9.43 -3.24 13.97
N ILE A 155 -8.95 -2.58 12.91
CA ILE A 155 -8.74 -1.12 12.93
C ILE A 155 -10.07 -0.39 13.12
N THR A 156 -11.14 -0.81 12.44
CA THR A 156 -12.47 -0.19 12.56
C THR A 156 -13.04 -0.35 13.97
N LYS A 157 -12.81 -1.50 14.61
CA LYS A 157 -13.29 -1.76 15.99
C LYS A 157 -12.51 -0.96 17.05
N ARG A 158 -11.18 -0.86 16.90
CA ARG A 158 -10.27 -0.35 17.93
C ARG A 158 -9.86 1.11 17.74
N GLY A 159 -9.77 1.54 16.45
CA GLY A 159 -9.32 2.88 16.09
C GLY A 159 -10.38 3.95 16.26
N ARG A 160 -9.93 5.22 16.24
CA ARG A 160 -10.81 6.39 16.25
C ARG A 160 -10.56 7.31 15.08
N ASN A 161 -9.30 7.69 14.86
CA ASN A 161 -8.88 8.58 13.78
C ASN A 161 -7.98 7.79 12.81
N PHE A 162 -8.59 7.18 11.79
CA PHE A 162 -7.87 6.33 10.87
C PHE A 162 -8.32 6.50 9.43
N LEU A 163 -7.41 6.18 8.52
CA LEU A 163 -7.68 5.92 7.12
C LEU A 163 -7.18 4.52 6.76
N ILE A 164 -7.99 3.77 6.06
CA ILE A 164 -7.61 2.50 5.44
C ILE A 164 -7.59 2.72 3.94
N LEU A 165 -6.45 2.48 3.30
CA LEU A 165 -6.22 2.71 1.88
C LEU A 165 -6.12 1.37 1.15
N ARG A 166 -7.19 0.93 0.48
CA ARG A 166 -7.10 -0.19 -0.47
C ARG A 166 -6.41 0.31 -1.72
N THR A 167 -5.36 -0.39 -2.12
CA THR A 167 -4.52 0.05 -3.25
C THR A 167 -3.79 -1.13 -3.88
N SER A 168 -3.40 -0.95 -5.13
CA SER A 168 -2.46 -1.81 -5.84
C SER A 168 -1.28 -0.96 -6.29
N ILE A 169 -0.08 -1.27 -5.82
CA ILE A 169 1.10 -0.41 -5.98
C ILE A 169 2.10 -0.97 -6.98
N ILE A 170 2.76 -0.07 -7.70
CA ILE A 170 3.88 -0.38 -8.57
C ILE A 170 5.05 0.57 -8.30
N GLY A 171 6.27 0.03 -8.35
CA GLY A 171 7.50 0.79 -8.16
C GLY A 171 8.71 -0.11 -8.31
N LEU A 172 9.89 0.48 -8.42
CA LEU A 172 11.16 -0.23 -8.42
C LEU A 172 11.58 -0.56 -6.98
N THR A 173 12.34 -1.65 -6.82
CA THR A 173 12.92 -2.05 -5.53
C THR A 173 14.43 -2.15 -5.64
N LYS A 174 15.14 -1.98 -4.51
CA LYS A 174 16.60 -2.15 -4.48
C LYS A 174 17.00 -3.59 -4.84
N GLU A 175 16.20 -4.54 -4.41
CA GLU A 175 16.41 -5.97 -4.63
C GLU A 175 16.01 -6.44 -6.03
N GLN A 176 15.50 -5.55 -6.88
CA GLN A 176 15.02 -5.84 -8.24
C GLN A 176 13.98 -6.98 -8.28
N ARG A 177 13.03 -7.00 -7.34
CA ARG A 177 12.04 -8.06 -7.15
C ARG A 177 10.59 -7.62 -7.34
N SER A 178 10.34 -6.36 -7.73
CA SER A 178 8.99 -5.89 -8.00
C SER A 178 8.50 -6.36 -9.37
N TYR A 179 7.19 -6.24 -9.58
CA TYR A 179 6.62 -6.52 -10.91
C TYR A 179 7.17 -5.56 -11.98
N LEU A 180 7.44 -4.30 -11.63
CA LEU A 180 8.06 -3.35 -12.56
C LEU A 180 9.51 -3.72 -12.88
N ASP A 181 10.27 -4.17 -11.88
CA ASP A 181 11.64 -4.67 -12.10
C ASP A 181 11.64 -5.86 -13.07
N TRP A 182 10.71 -6.81 -12.90
CA TRP A 182 10.54 -7.95 -13.77
C TRP A 182 10.19 -7.52 -15.21
N ILE A 183 9.29 -6.55 -15.40
CA ILE A 183 8.94 -6.01 -16.72
C ILE A 183 10.19 -5.44 -17.40
N LEU A 184 10.91 -4.56 -16.70
CA LEU A 184 12.08 -3.88 -17.27
C LEU A 184 13.22 -4.85 -17.60
N GLU A 185 13.45 -5.84 -16.73
CA GLU A 185 14.45 -6.87 -16.97
C GLU A 185 14.14 -7.66 -18.25
N ASN A 186 12.89 -8.10 -18.45
CA ASN A 186 12.51 -8.88 -19.63
C ASN A 186 12.52 -8.05 -20.90
N ILE A 187 12.12 -6.79 -20.86
CA ILE A 187 12.24 -5.85 -22.00
C ILE A 187 13.71 -5.68 -22.40
N ASN A 188 14.60 -5.42 -21.43
CA ASN A 188 16.01 -5.18 -21.69
C ASN A 188 16.73 -6.41 -22.30
N HIS A 189 16.31 -7.61 -21.96
CA HIS A 189 16.94 -8.84 -22.44
C HIS A 189 16.18 -9.50 -23.62
N SER A 190 15.12 -8.87 -24.13
CA SER A 190 14.28 -9.39 -25.23
C SER A 190 13.83 -10.84 -24.99
N ARG A 191 13.49 -11.19 -23.76
CA ARG A 191 13.04 -12.54 -23.39
C ARG A 191 11.60 -12.76 -23.80
N GLU A 192 11.27 -13.99 -24.26
CA GLU A 192 9.88 -14.41 -24.42
C GLU A 192 9.22 -14.53 -23.04
N VAL A 193 8.04 -13.93 -22.86
CA VAL A 193 7.30 -13.90 -21.60
C VAL A 193 5.86 -14.37 -21.77
N GLY A 194 5.31 -15.01 -20.72
CA GLY A 194 3.88 -15.25 -20.59
C GLY A 194 3.17 -13.99 -20.10
N LEU A 195 2.17 -13.49 -20.83
CA LEU A 195 1.41 -12.32 -20.49
C LEU A 195 -0.05 -12.67 -20.19
N TYR A 196 -0.54 -12.23 -19.04
CA TYR A 196 -1.91 -12.46 -18.55
C TYR A 196 -2.82 -11.31 -18.95
N PHE A 197 -3.76 -11.58 -19.85
CA PHE A 197 -4.80 -10.62 -20.27
C PHE A 197 -6.12 -10.79 -19.50
N ASN A 198 -6.23 -11.86 -18.71
CA ASN A 198 -7.36 -12.12 -17.81
C ASN A 198 -7.12 -11.65 -16.37
N ALA A 199 -5.98 -11.04 -16.05
CA ALA A 199 -5.67 -10.51 -14.72
C ALA A 199 -5.66 -8.97 -14.75
N TYR A 200 -6.63 -8.36 -14.08
CA TYR A 200 -6.93 -6.92 -14.12
C TYR A 200 -6.47 -6.20 -12.85
N THR A 201 -6.07 -4.95 -13.00
CA THR A 201 -5.60 -4.10 -11.91
C THR A 201 -5.78 -2.62 -12.25
N SER A 202 -5.70 -1.76 -11.23
CA SER A 202 -5.71 -0.29 -11.35
C SER A 202 -4.52 0.30 -10.57
N LEU A 203 -3.30 -0.10 -10.95
CA LEU A 203 -2.04 0.22 -10.26
C LEU A 203 -1.83 1.73 -10.09
N ILE A 204 -1.30 2.12 -8.94
CA ILE A 204 -0.77 3.45 -8.68
C ILE A 204 0.73 3.37 -8.38
N HIS A 205 1.51 4.32 -8.93
CA HIS A 205 2.95 4.34 -8.67
C HIS A 205 3.24 4.81 -7.23
N CYS A 206 4.20 4.15 -6.56
CA CYS A 206 4.57 4.45 -5.17
C CYS A 206 4.87 5.93 -4.91
N LYS A 207 5.49 6.64 -5.86
CA LYS A 207 5.75 8.09 -5.75
C LYS A 207 4.46 8.91 -5.70
N GLN A 208 3.46 8.56 -6.53
CA GLN A 208 2.16 9.23 -6.53
C GLN A 208 1.40 8.92 -5.25
N LEU A 209 1.39 7.66 -4.81
CA LEU A 209 0.76 7.28 -3.55
C LEU A 209 1.41 7.98 -2.35
N SER A 210 2.74 8.17 -2.35
CA SER A 210 3.44 8.92 -1.29
C SER A 210 2.96 10.36 -1.19
N ARG A 211 2.73 11.03 -2.34
CA ARG A 211 2.14 12.38 -2.38
C ARG A 211 0.74 12.38 -1.76
N ILE A 212 -0.11 11.45 -2.21
CA ILE A 212 -1.48 11.32 -1.71
C ILE A 212 -1.51 11.04 -0.20
N ILE A 213 -0.62 10.17 0.31
CA ILE A 213 -0.53 9.87 1.75
C ILE A 213 -0.22 11.14 2.55
N LEU A 214 0.69 12.02 2.08
CA LEU A 214 0.97 13.29 2.75
C LEU A 214 -0.26 14.22 2.76
N GLU A 215 -0.96 14.35 1.62
CA GLU A 215 -2.19 15.15 1.53
C GLU A 215 -3.28 14.60 2.46
N LEU A 216 -3.43 13.27 2.54
CA LEU A 216 -4.36 12.61 3.47
C LEU A 216 -3.94 12.76 4.93
N ALA A 217 -2.64 12.80 5.24
CA ALA A 217 -2.13 13.04 6.59
C ALA A 217 -2.55 14.44 7.10
N GLN A 218 -2.59 15.42 6.22
CA GLN A 218 -2.99 16.80 6.53
C GLN A 218 -4.51 17.00 6.61
N ASN A 219 -5.29 16.19 5.88
CA ASN A 219 -6.74 16.32 5.82
C ASN A 219 -7.42 15.62 7.01
N LYS A 220 -7.67 16.37 8.09
CA LYS A 220 -8.28 15.86 9.33
C LYS A 220 -9.77 15.50 9.20
N HIS A 221 -10.44 15.88 8.13
CA HIS A 221 -11.87 15.64 7.91
C HIS A 221 -12.18 14.27 7.30
N LEU A 222 -11.19 13.63 6.68
CA LEU A 222 -11.34 12.31 6.09
C LEU A 222 -11.09 11.21 7.13
N SER A 223 -11.95 10.21 7.19
CA SER A 223 -11.79 9.02 8.03
C SER A 223 -12.48 7.82 7.38
N GLY A 224 -12.00 6.61 7.72
CA GLY A 224 -12.55 5.35 7.25
C GLY A 224 -11.82 4.75 6.06
N LEU A 225 -12.54 3.99 5.24
CA LEU A 225 -12.00 3.20 4.13
C LEU A 225 -12.12 3.94 2.80
N TYR A 226 -11.03 3.97 2.03
CA TYR A 226 -10.94 4.55 0.68
C TYR A 226 -10.12 3.68 -0.26
N ASN A 227 -10.55 3.63 -1.52
CA ASN A 227 -9.74 3.11 -2.60
C ASN A 227 -8.84 4.21 -3.16
N ILE A 228 -7.55 3.90 -3.28
CA ILE A 228 -6.55 4.80 -3.86
C ILE A 228 -5.91 4.07 -5.03
N SER A 229 -6.27 4.46 -6.25
CA SER A 229 -5.88 3.76 -7.46
C SER A 229 -5.87 4.69 -8.67
N ASN A 230 -5.37 4.20 -9.81
CA ASN A 230 -5.63 4.81 -11.10
C ASN A 230 -7.12 4.66 -11.45
N LYS A 231 -7.66 5.59 -12.25
CA LYS A 231 -9.07 5.53 -12.74
C LYS A 231 -9.30 4.37 -13.69
N ASN A 232 -8.28 3.99 -14.46
CA ASN A 232 -8.38 2.97 -15.47
C ASN A 232 -8.04 1.59 -14.90
N VAL A 233 -8.88 0.62 -15.23
CA VAL A 233 -8.59 -0.80 -15.02
C VAL A 233 -8.01 -1.36 -16.32
N PHE A 234 -6.90 -2.06 -16.21
CA PHE A 234 -6.20 -2.66 -17.36
C PHE A 234 -5.68 -4.05 -17.00
N SER A 235 -5.44 -4.88 -18.00
CA SER A 235 -4.83 -6.18 -17.75
C SER A 235 -3.31 -6.05 -17.49
N LYS A 236 -2.75 -7.04 -16.82
CA LYS A 236 -1.28 -7.10 -16.62
C LYS A 236 -0.54 -7.20 -17.97
N GLY A 237 -1.13 -7.91 -18.94
CA GLY A 237 -0.59 -8.00 -20.29
C GLY A 237 -0.58 -6.63 -20.98
N ASP A 238 -1.68 -5.88 -20.93
CA ASP A 238 -1.74 -4.54 -21.53
C ASP A 238 -0.74 -3.57 -20.88
N LEU A 239 -0.54 -3.67 -19.57
CA LEU A 239 0.47 -2.88 -18.86
C LEU A 239 1.88 -3.17 -19.40
N TYR A 240 2.24 -4.46 -19.52
CA TYR A 240 3.54 -4.86 -20.07
C TYR A 240 3.74 -4.29 -21.48
N LEU A 241 2.75 -4.44 -22.36
CA LEU A 241 2.81 -3.94 -23.74
C LEU A 241 2.92 -2.42 -23.79
N ALA A 242 2.19 -1.70 -22.93
CA ALA A 242 2.26 -0.24 -22.86
C ALA A 242 3.66 0.25 -22.41
N ILE A 243 4.28 -0.43 -21.44
CA ILE A 243 5.64 -0.12 -20.98
C ILE A 243 6.65 -0.44 -22.08
N ALA A 244 6.60 -1.63 -22.71
CA ALA A 244 7.49 -2.01 -23.81
C ALA A 244 7.43 -1.01 -24.95
N LYS A 245 6.23 -0.60 -25.37
CA LYS A 245 6.02 0.43 -26.38
C LYS A 245 6.67 1.76 -26.01
N ARG A 246 6.61 2.15 -24.74
CA ARG A 246 7.23 3.39 -24.24
C ARG A 246 8.75 3.37 -24.35
N PHE A 247 9.35 2.18 -24.27
CA PHE A 247 10.79 1.96 -24.47
C PHE A 247 11.16 1.68 -25.94
N GLY A 248 10.20 1.70 -26.87
CA GLY A 248 10.44 1.42 -28.29
C GLY A 248 10.78 -0.06 -28.58
N VAL A 249 10.37 -0.97 -27.69
CA VAL A 249 10.64 -2.41 -27.80
C VAL A 249 9.36 -3.15 -28.20
N GLU A 250 9.46 -4.00 -29.23
CA GLU A 250 8.44 -5.00 -29.55
C GLU A 250 8.71 -6.28 -28.76
N PRO A 251 7.89 -6.62 -27.75
CA PRO A 251 8.16 -7.78 -26.91
C PRO A 251 7.78 -9.08 -27.60
N ILE A 252 8.54 -10.14 -27.30
CA ILE A 252 8.21 -11.51 -27.68
C ILE A 252 7.38 -12.09 -26.52
N TYR A 253 6.13 -12.50 -26.79
CA TYR A 253 5.27 -13.02 -25.73
C TYR A 253 4.29 -14.08 -26.21
N LYS A 254 3.85 -14.89 -25.23
CA LYS A 254 2.69 -15.79 -25.36
C LYS A 254 1.55 -15.27 -24.50
N LYS A 255 0.31 -15.39 -25.02
CA LYS A 255 -0.87 -15.15 -24.18
C LYS A 255 -1.07 -16.34 -23.25
N GLU A 256 -1.17 -16.07 -21.99
CA GLU A 256 -1.44 -17.05 -20.96
C GLU A 256 -2.64 -16.61 -20.13
N ASP A 257 -3.38 -17.57 -19.60
CA ASP A 257 -4.43 -17.32 -18.61
C ASP A 257 -3.87 -17.58 -17.20
N LEU A 258 -4.00 -16.61 -16.34
CA LEU A 258 -3.71 -16.79 -14.94
C LEU A 258 -4.77 -17.74 -14.36
N ASP A 259 -4.37 -18.97 -14.04
CA ASP A 259 -5.25 -19.93 -13.35
C ASP A 259 -5.32 -19.60 -11.86
N SER A 260 -6.40 -18.95 -11.46
CA SER A 260 -6.65 -18.61 -10.05
C SER A 260 -6.81 -19.83 -9.13
N ARG A 261 -6.96 -21.05 -9.69
CA ARG A 261 -7.19 -22.29 -8.92
C ARG A 261 -5.91 -22.86 -8.31
N LEU A 262 -4.74 -22.64 -8.92
CA LEU A 262 -3.46 -23.14 -8.44
C LEU A 262 -2.98 -22.39 -7.19
N LEU A 263 -3.15 -21.08 -7.18
CA LEU A 263 -3.03 -20.24 -5.99
C LEU A 263 -4.23 -19.31 -6.05
N LYS A 264 -5.18 -19.47 -5.17
CA LYS A 264 -6.42 -18.68 -5.16
C LYS A 264 -6.10 -17.17 -5.12
N ARG A 265 -5.88 -16.58 -6.29
CA ARG A 265 -5.57 -15.16 -6.47
C ARG A 265 -6.80 -14.44 -6.98
N SER A 266 -7.05 -13.22 -6.52
CA SER A 266 -7.92 -12.33 -7.25
C SER A 266 -7.28 -11.98 -8.59
N ILE A 267 -8.02 -12.15 -9.67
CA ILE A 267 -7.64 -11.69 -11.02
C ILE A 267 -8.41 -10.42 -11.42
N SER A 268 -9.40 -10.01 -10.64
CA SER A 268 -10.19 -8.78 -10.84
C SER A 268 -9.90 -7.77 -9.73
N CYS A 269 -8.68 -7.19 -9.76
CA CYS A 269 -8.17 -6.28 -8.75
C CYS A 269 -8.35 -4.79 -9.12
N GLY A 270 -9.28 -4.46 -10.02
CA GLY A 270 -9.61 -3.07 -10.34
C GLY A 270 -10.27 -2.36 -9.15
N LEU A 271 -9.85 -1.15 -8.83
CA LEU A 271 -10.42 -0.30 -7.79
C LEU A 271 -10.96 1.00 -8.37
N SER A 272 -12.09 1.49 -7.86
CA SER A 272 -12.65 2.78 -8.20
C SER A 272 -12.21 3.85 -7.20
N PRO A 273 -11.51 4.92 -7.59
CA PRO A 273 -11.12 6.01 -6.69
C PRO A 273 -12.24 7.05 -6.48
N SER A 274 -13.44 6.83 -7.02
CA SER A 274 -14.51 7.84 -7.09
C SER A 274 -14.92 8.42 -5.73
N LYS A 275 -14.83 7.64 -4.65
CA LYS A 275 -15.19 8.09 -3.30
C LYS A 275 -14.19 9.13 -2.77
N ILE A 276 -12.90 8.92 -2.95
CA ILE A 276 -11.89 9.87 -2.48
C ILE A 276 -11.89 11.12 -3.36
N GLU A 277 -12.05 10.99 -4.68
CA GLU A 277 -12.12 12.09 -5.61
C GLU A 277 -13.30 13.03 -5.33
N SER A 278 -14.44 12.50 -4.86
CA SER A 278 -15.61 13.31 -4.50
C SER A 278 -15.44 14.08 -3.17
N LYS A 279 -14.43 13.77 -2.38
CA LYS A 279 -14.21 14.33 -1.03
C LYS A 279 -12.91 15.12 -0.87
N SER A 280 -12.06 15.10 -1.86
CA SER A 280 -10.75 15.76 -1.83
C SER A 280 -10.41 16.29 -3.22
N ASP A 281 -9.63 17.38 -3.26
CA ASP A 281 -9.06 17.92 -4.51
C ASP A 281 -7.90 17.05 -5.05
N LEU A 282 -7.88 15.78 -4.67
CA LEU A 282 -6.89 14.77 -5.10
C LEU A 282 -7.18 14.38 -6.56
N SER A 283 -6.67 15.13 -7.52
CA SER A 283 -6.74 14.86 -8.97
C SER A 283 -5.36 14.50 -9.53
#